data_e88433642ba8da921af76c782ad61f45
#
_entry.id   e88433642ba8da921af76c782ad61f45
#
_cell.length_a   1.000
_cell.length_b   1.000
_cell.length_c   1.000
_cell.angle_alpha   90.00
_cell.angle_beta   90.00
_cell.angle_gamma   90.00
#
_symmetry.space_group_name_H-M   'P 1'
#
loop_
_entity.id
_entity.type
_entity.pdbx_description
1 polymer ?
#
loop_
_entity_poly.entity_id
_entity_poly.type
_entity_poly.pdbx_seq_one_letter_code
_entity_poly.pdbx_strand_id
1 'polypeptide(L)'
;MTPQEILERHGPRESMAYDVVVVGAGPAGLAAAIRLKQLAPEASVVVLEKGSEPGAHILSGAVMDPRALTELLPDWQARGAPLRQPVSADEVLMLREHDARAVPRWLVPDCLHNEGNYVISLGALVRWLAAQAEALGVEIFAGFAAAEALYADDGSVRGVATGNLGIGRDGQPHAGFQLGMELHGRYTLFAEGSRGHLGRQLISRYRLDAERDPQSYAIGIKELWQVPPAQARPGLVVHTAGWPMDDQTYGGGFLYHLEGGQVTLGLVVGLDYQNPWLSPFEEMQRWKTHPAIRAHLEGGKRLGYGARAITAGGLLSLPKLVFPGGALIGCEAGTLNAARIKGSHAAIKSGLLAAEAAAAALAAGRSGDELAAYPEAFGASWLYRELHASRNFKQWFKKG
;
A
#
# COMPACT_ATOMS: atom_id res chain seq x y z
N MET A 1 7.34 -27.51 17.20
CA MET A 1 6.55 -27.03 18.37
C MET A 1 5.44 -26.11 17.85
N THR A 2 4.25 -26.21 18.40
CA THR A 2 3.18 -25.25 18.15
C THR A 2 3.45 -23.94 18.88
N PRO A 3 2.82 -22.81 18.50
CA PRO A 3 2.91 -21.54 19.25
C PRO A 3 2.57 -21.70 20.74
N GLN A 4 1.59 -22.52 21.07
CA GLN A 4 1.18 -22.77 22.43
C GLN A 4 2.24 -23.54 23.23
N GLU A 5 2.83 -24.60 22.65
CA GLU A 5 3.94 -25.35 23.28
C GLU A 5 5.17 -24.45 23.50
N ILE A 6 5.41 -23.49 22.61
CA ILE A 6 6.50 -22.51 22.80
C ILE A 6 6.22 -21.61 24.01
N LEU A 7 4.99 -21.12 24.15
CA LEU A 7 4.59 -20.29 25.30
C LEU A 7 4.65 -21.06 26.61
N GLU A 8 4.18 -22.29 26.64
CA GLU A 8 4.23 -23.17 27.83
C GLU A 8 5.68 -23.44 28.28
N ARG A 9 6.62 -23.54 27.31
CA ARG A 9 8.01 -23.85 27.59
C ARG A 9 8.86 -22.62 27.97
N HIS A 10 8.59 -21.46 27.35
CA HIS A 10 9.44 -20.27 27.46
C HIS A 10 8.82 -19.16 28.29
N GLY A 11 7.59 -19.37 28.81
CA GLY A 11 6.89 -18.42 29.65
C GLY A 11 6.05 -17.41 28.87
N PRO A 12 5.36 -16.49 29.59
CA PRO A 12 4.56 -15.47 28.96
C PRO A 12 5.44 -14.50 28.17
N ARG A 13 4.89 -13.92 27.09
CA ARG A 13 5.52 -12.84 26.35
C ARG A 13 5.63 -11.59 27.21
N GLU A 14 6.71 -10.85 27.05
CA GLU A 14 6.77 -9.47 27.54
C GLU A 14 5.71 -8.63 26.83
N SER A 15 5.15 -7.65 27.53
CA SER A 15 4.10 -6.81 27.00
C SER A 15 4.38 -5.33 27.21
N MET A 16 3.96 -4.52 26.23
CA MET A 16 3.97 -3.06 26.29
C MET A 16 2.55 -2.55 25.98
N ALA A 17 2.14 -1.45 26.62
CA ALA A 17 0.83 -0.84 26.43
C ALA A 17 0.94 0.51 25.74
N TYR A 18 0.07 0.76 24.76
CA TYR A 18 -0.04 1.98 23.99
C TYR A 18 -1.50 2.42 23.88
N ASP A 19 -1.72 3.67 23.55
CA ASP A 19 -3.07 4.11 23.16
C ASP A 19 -3.44 3.55 21.79
N VAL A 20 -2.52 3.61 20.81
CA VAL A 20 -2.75 3.08 19.48
C VAL A 20 -1.55 2.26 18.98
N VAL A 21 -1.83 1.06 18.52
CA VAL A 21 -0.89 0.20 17.79
C VAL A 21 -1.21 0.29 16.29
N VAL A 22 -0.19 0.53 15.47
CA VAL A 22 -0.32 0.56 14.00
C VAL A 22 0.53 -0.57 13.41
N VAL A 23 -0.08 -1.41 12.58
CA VAL A 23 0.59 -2.53 11.94
C VAL A 23 0.93 -2.18 10.50
N GLY A 24 2.20 -1.89 10.24
CA GLY A 24 2.76 -1.54 8.93
C GLY A 24 3.13 -0.06 8.80
N ALA A 25 4.42 0.23 8.59
CA ALA A 25 4.97 1.57 8.33
C ALA A 25 4.91 1.95 6.85
N GLY A 26 3.81 1.63 6.17
CA GLY A 26 3.49 2.13 4.83
C GLY A 26 2.83 3.52 4.87
N PRO A 27 2.46 4.09 3.69
CA PRO A 27 1.85 5.41 3.62
C PRO A 27 0.60 5.58 4.50
N ALA A 28 -0.24 4.54 4.63
CA ALA A 28 -1.44 4.59 5.46
C ALA A 28 -1.12 4.62 6.95
N GLY A 29 -0.25 3.69 7.41
CA GLY A 29 0.10 3.59 8.83
C GLY A 29 0.84 4.80 9.34
N LEU A 30 1.84 5.28 8.59
CA LEU A 30 2.60 6.49 8.97
C LEU A 30 1.71 7.74 8.94
N ALA A 31 0.82 7.87 7.96
CA ALA A 31 -0.14 8.98 7.93
C ALA A 31 -1.09 8.95 9.14
N ALA A 32 -1.56 7.76 9.53
CA ALA A 32 -2.39 7.60 10.72
C ALA A 32 -1.61 7.97 11.99
N ALA A 33 -0.38 7.50 12.15
CA ALA A 33 0.45 7.81 13.31
C ALA A 33 0.75 9.32 13.43
N ILE A 34 1.13 9.97 12.34
CA ILE A 34 1.36 11.43 12.29
C ILE A 34 0.08 12.17 12.69
N ARG A 35 -1.06 11.81 12.08
CA ARG A 35 -2.33 12.49 12.34
C ARG A 35 -2.80 12.31 13.79
N LEU A 36 -2.62 11.13 14.36
CA LEU A 36 -2.89 10.86 15.78
C LEU A 36 -2.09 11.80 16.68
N LYS A 37 -0.78 11.90 16.46
CA LYS A 37 0.08 12.79 17.26
C LYS A 37 -0.21 14.27 17.05
N GLN A 38 -0.71 14.68 15.87
CA GLN A 38 -1.19 16.04 15.65
C GLN A 38 -2.45 16.37 16.48
N LEU A 39 -3.36 15.41 16.64
CA LEU A 39 -4.66 15.59 17.32
C LEU A 39 -4.60 15.27 18.81
N ALA A 40 -3.75 14.33 19.20
CA ALA A 40 -3.55 13.85 20.56
C ALA A 40 -2.05 13.73 20.86
N PRO A 41 -1.32 14.83 21.09
CA PRO A 41 0.13 14.84 21.27
C PRO A 41 0.62 13.91 22.40
N GLU A 42 -0.18 13.75 23.46
CA GLU A 42 0.15 12.92 24.63
C GLU A 42 -0.14 11.43 24.42
N ALA A 43 -0.89 11.07 23.36
CA ALA A 43 -1.18 9.66 23.10
C ALA A 43 0.11 8.89 22.74
N SER A 44 0.27 7.73 23.36
CA SER A 44 1.34 6.79 23.03
C SER A 44 0.98 6.00 21.76
N VAL A 45 1.84 6.11 20.74
CA VAL A 45 1.62 5.49 19.42
C VAL A 45 2.84 4.69 19.02
N VAL A 46 2.64 3.41 18.71
CA VAL A 46 3.68 2.53 18.16
C VAL A 46 3.30 2.06 16.75
N VAL A 47 4.29 2.00 15.87
CA VAL A 47 4.17 1.45 14.52
C VAL A 47 5.08 0.24 14.38
N LEU A 48 4.54 -0.91 14.04
CA LEU A 48 5.30 -2.10 13.69
C LEU A 48 5.61 -2.16 12.20
N GLU A 49 6.87 -2.44 11.85
CA GLU A 49 7.29 -2.66 10.46
C GLU A 49 8.11 -3.96 10.37
N LYS A 50 7.69 -4.86 9.48
CA LYS A 50 8.40 -6.13 9.26
C LYS A 50 9.72 -5.98 8.52
N GLY A 51 9.88 -4.93 7.72
CA GLY A 51 11.11 -4.60 7.03
C GLY A 51 12.17 -4.10 8.01
N SER A 52 13.44 -4.18 7.61
CA SER A 52 14.57 -3.69 8.40
C SER A 52 14.52 -2.17 8.64
N GLU A 53 13.77 -1.45 7.81
CA GLU A 53 13.47 -0.03 7.93
C GLU A 53 12.14 0.27 7.21
N PRO A 54 11.43 1.37 7.54
CA PRO A 54 10.29 1.82 6.75
C PRO A 54 10.65 2.01 5.28
N GLY A 55 9.88 1.37 4.39
CA GLY A 55 10.12 1.43 2.94
C GLY A 55 11.09 0.39 2.37
N ALA A 56 11.75 -0.44 3.17
CA ALA A 56 12.68 -1.47 2.70
C ALA A 56 12.05 -2.45 1.68
N HIS A 57 10.76 -2.75 1.84
CA HIS A 57 10.02 -3.63 0.95
C HIS A 57 9.31 -2.90 -0.20
N ILE A 58 9.60 -1.63 -0.43
CA ILE A 58 8.99 -0.81 -1.49
C ILE A 58 10.01 -0.57 -2.60
N LEU A 59 9.85 -1.26 -3.73
CA LEU A 59 10.59 -0.92 -4.94
C LEU A 59 10.04 0.41 -5.49
N SER A 60 10.93 1.37 -5.65
CA SER A 60 10.63 2.76 -5.97
C SER A 60 10.02 2.97 -7.35
N GLY A 61 9.41 4.13 -7.49
CA GLY A 61 8.76 4.65 -8.68
C GLY A 61 7.23 4.55 -8.61
N ALA A 62 6.59 5.69 -8.45
CA ALA A 62 5.15 5.83 -8.47
C ALA A 62 4.77 7.22 -8.99
N VAL A 63 3.56 7.36 -9.52
CA VAL A 63 2.91 8.67 -9.71
C VAL A 63 2.02 8.93 -8.51
N MET A 64 2.22 10.06 -7.85
CA MET A 64 1.51 10.44 -6.64
C MET A 64 0.70 11.71 -6.83
N ASP A 65 -0.58 11.65 -6.47
CA ASP A 65 -1.44 12.82 -6.24
C ASP A 65 -1.09 13.37 -4.83
N PRO A 66 -0.64 14.62 -4.70
CA PRO A 66 -0.18 15.18 -3.42
C PRO A 66 -1.32 15.56 -2.47
N ARG A 67 -2.59 15.50 -2.88
CA ARG A 67 -3.74 16.01 -2.14
C ARG A 67 -3.80 15.52 -0.68
N ALA A 68 -3.72 14.21 -0.48
CA ALA A 68 -3.77 13.65 0.87
C ALA A 68 -2.54 14.00 1.73
N LEU A 69 -1.36 14.12 1.10
CA LEU A 69 -0.16 14.59 1.78
C LEU A 69 -0.28 16.05 2.19
N THR A 70 -0.89 16.90 1.35
CA THR A 70 -1.15 18.31 1.65
C THR A 70 -2.16 18.45 2.79
N GLU A 71 -3.17 17.57 2.89
CA GLU A 71 -4.08 17.55 4.04
C GLU A 71 -3.36 17.14 5.34
N LEU A 72 -2.42 16.19 5.26
CA LEU A 72 -1.66 15.71 6.42
C LEU A 72 -0.62 16.72 6.90
N LEU A 73 0.18 17.24 5.96
CA LEU A 73 1.31 18.15 6.18
C LEU A 73 1.25 19.25 5.13
N PRO A 74 0.51 20.36 5.37
CA PRO A 74 0.35 21.44 4.39
C PRO A 74 1.67 22.07 3.93
N ASP A 75 2.67 22.04 4.78
CA ASP A 75 4.03 22.56 4.57
C ASP A 75 5.05 21.50 4.09
N TRP A 76 4.58 20.37 3.51
CA TRP A 76 5.43 19.27 3.10
C TRP A 76 6.60 19.67 2.19
N GLN A 77 6.40 20.69 1.34
CA GLN A 77 7.47 21.21 0.46
C GLN A 77 8.58 21.86 1.29
N ALA A 78 8.22 22.73 2.25
CA ALA A 78 9.17 23.39 3.14
C ALA A 78 9.90 22.38 4.05
N ARG A 79 9.24 21.28 4.41
CA ARG A 79 9.83 20.15 5.17
C ARG A 79 10.71 19.24 4.31
N GLY A 80 10.89 19.53 3.03
CA GLY A 80 11.76 18.76 2.14
C GLY A 80 11.22 17.38 1.75
N ALA A 81 9.90 17.22 1.63
CA ALA A 81 9.31 15.98 1.12
C ALA A 81 9.89 15.63 -0.26
N PRO A 82 10.13 14.34 -0.56
CA PRO A 82 10.78 13.91 -1.79
C PRO A 82 9.83 13.89 -3.01
N LEU A 83 8.95 14.90 -3.13
CA LEU A 83 8.10 15.14 -4.29
C LEU A 83 8.72 16.29 -5.10
N ARG A 84 9.79 15.98 -5.85
CA ARG A 84 10.58 17.00 -6.57
C ARG A 84 10.30 17.03 -8.06
N GLN A 85 9.91 15.90 -8.65
CA GLN A 85 9.68 15.77 -10.08
C GLN A 85 8.19 15.83 -10.41
N PRO A 86 7.65 16.99 -10.82
CA PRO A 86 6.27 17.06 -11.33
C PRO A 86 6.16 16.27 -12.64
N VAL A 87 4.97 15.75 -12.91
CA VAL A 87 4.66 15.16 -14.20
C VAL A 87 4.71 16.25 -15.26
N SER A 88 5.53 16.05 -16.30
CA SER A 88 5.76 17.00 -17.40
C SER A 88 5.08 16.57 -18.69
N ALA A 89 4.86 15.26 -18.86
CA ALA A 89 4.17 14.69 -20.02
C ALA A 89 3.47 13.39 -19.60
N ASP A 90 2.36 13.10 -20.26
CA ASP A 90 1.49 11.96 -19.97
C ASP A 90 1.06 11.29 -21.28
N GLU A 91 1.40 10.03 -21.47
CA GLU A 91 1.14 9.27 -22.69
C GLU A 91 0.42 7.97 -22.36
N VAL A 92 -0.59 7.64 -23.17
CA VAL A 92 -1.27 6.33 -23.14
C VAL A 92 -1.07 5.68 -24.50
N LEU A 93 -0.48 4.49 -24.51
CA LEU A 93 -0.16 3.73 -25.71
C LEU A 93 -0.98 2.43 -25.77
N MET A 94 -1.61 2.18 -26.90
CA MET A 94 -2.17 0.88 -27.25
C MET A 94 -1.10 0.09 -28.01
N LEU A 95 -0.60 -0.98 -27.41
CA LEU A 95 0.45 -1.81 -27.99
C LEU A 95 -0.14 -2.96 -28.81
N ARG A 96 0.45 -3.21 -29.97
CA ARG A 96 0.39 -4.45 -30.73
C ARG A 96 1.78 -5.05 -30.72
N GLU A 97 1.94 -6.25 -31.23
CA GLU A 97 3.22 -6.97 -31.14
C GLU A 97 4.43 -6.18 -31.67
N HIS A 98 4.25 -5.38 -32.71
CA HIS A 98 5.35 -4.67 -33.38
C HIS A 98 5.14 -3.15 -33.50
N ASP A 99 3.96 -2.65 -33.17
CA ASP A 99 3.65 -1.22 -33.27
C ASP A 99 2.96 -0.70 -31.99
N ALA A 100 2.99 0.62 -31.81
CA ALA A 100 2.29 1.32 -30.75
C ALA A 100 1.47 2.48 -31.34
N ARG A 101 0.27 2.66 -30.83
CA ARG A 101 -0.57 3.84 -31.18
C ARG A 101 -0.82 4.65 -29.92
N ALA A 102 -0.43 5.93 -29.97
CA ALA A 102 -0.77 6.87 -28.94
C ALA A 102 -2.29 7.12 -28.94
N VAL A 103 -2.91 7.03 -27.78
CA VAL A 103 -4.30 7.42 -27.59
C VAL A 103 -4.35 8.95 -27.54
N PRO A 104 -5.11 9.62 -28.42
CA PRO A 104 -5.28 11.06 -28.36
C PRO A 104 -5.76 11.50 -26.97
N ARG A 105 -5.18 12.57 -26.42
CA ARG A 105 -5.45 13.03 -25.06
C ARG A 105 -6.94 13.18 -24.74
N TRP A 106 -7.73 13.67 -25.70
CA TRP A 106 -9.17 13.88 -25.53
C TRP A 106 -10.00 12.58 -25.45
N LEU A 107 -9.40 11.42 -25.79
CA LEU A 107 -9.99 10.10 -25.60
C LEU A 107 -9.52 9.43 -24.31
N VAL A 108 -8.47 9.95 -23.66
CA VAL A 108 -8.00 9.41 -22.39
C VAL A 108 -8.94 9.85 -21.27
N PRO A 109 -9.51 8.92 -20.47
CA PRO A 109 -10.37 9.29 -19.36
C PRO A 109 -9.66 10.22 -18.36
N ASP A 110 -10.36 11.21 -17.83
CA ASP A 110 -9.82 12.21 -16.89
C ASP A 110 -9.10 11.59 -15.69
N CYS A 111 -9.56 10.42 -15.23
CA CYS A 111 -8.94 9.71 -14.11
C CYS A 111 -7.51 9.22 -14.37
N LEU A 112 -7.11 9.11 -15.64
CA LEU A 112 -5.74 8.74 -16.04
C LEU A 112 -4.84 9.95 -16.28
N HIS A 113 -5.36 11.16 -16.32
CA HIS A 113 -4.54 12.36 -16.44
C HIS A 113 -3.70 12.60 -15.18
N ASN A 114 -2.47 13.01 -15.37
CA ASN A 114 -1.47 13.16 -14.29
C ASN A 114 -1.02 14.60 -14.05
N GLU A 115 -1.71 15.59 -14.58
CA GLU A 115 -1.42 17.00 -14.28
C GLU A 115 -1.49 17.28 -12.77
N GLY A 116 -0.52 18.01 -12.25
CA GLY A 116 -0.43 18.30 -10.82
C GLY A 116 0.08 17.14 -9.94
N ASN A 117 0.31 15.97 -10.52
CA ASN A 117 0.92 14.82 -9.83
C ASN A 117 2.45 14.87 -9.92
N TYR A 118 3.10 14.03 -9.13
CA TYR A 118 4.56 13.92 -9.06
C TYR A 118 5.01 12.49 -9.36
N VAL A 119 6.10 12.35 -10.11
CA VAL A 119 6.83 11.08 -10.22
C VAL A 119 7.78 11.00 -9.03
N ILE A 120 7.64 9.98 -8.21
CA ILE A 120 8.34 9.88 -6.92
C ILE A 120 9.02 8.54 -6.71
N SER A 121 9.98 8.52 -5.79
CA SER A 121 10.41 7.32 -5.09
C SER A 121 9.48 7.11 -3.87
N LEU A 122 8.58 6.12 -3.94
CA LEU A 122 7.67 5.83 -2.84
C LEU A 122 8.42 5.36 -1.58
N GLY A 123 9.53 4.62 -1.74
CA GLY A 123 10.40 4.25 -0.62
C GLY A 123 11.02 5.46 0.08
N ALA A 124 11.45 6.48 -0.69
CA ALA A 124 11.96 7.72 -0.12
C ALA A 124 10.86 8.50 0.63
N LEU A 125 9.65 8.55 0.07
CA LEU A 125 8.51 9.17 0.74
C LEU A 125 8.19 8.48 2.07
N VAL A 126 8.20 7.16 2.11
CA VAL A 126 7.90 6.39 3.34
C VAL A 126 8.97 6.64 4.40
N ARG A 127 10.26 6.64 4.06
CA ARG A 127 11.33 7.00 5.00
C ARG A 127 11.17 8.44 5.52
N TRP A 128 10.83 9.36 4.66
CA TRP A 128 10.58 10.74 5.06
C TRP A 128 9.36 10.87 5.99
N LEU A 129 8.25 10.17 5.71
CA LEU A 129 7.09 10.13 6.61
C LEU A 129 7.43 9.50 7.96
N ALA A 130 8.27 8.45 7.98
CA ALA A 130 8.73 7.84 9.23
C ALA A 130 9.50 8.85 10.08
N ALA A 131 10.43 9.61 9.49
CA ALA A 131 11.13 10.67 10.20
C ALA A 131 10.19 11.77 10.72
N GLN A 132 9.11 12.13 9.97
CA GLN A 132 8.10 13.07 10.47
C GLN A 132 7.31 12.47 11.65
N ALA A 133 7.00 11.17 11.63
CA ALA A 133 6.30 10.49 12.71
C ALA A 133 7.17 10.43 13.98
N GLU A 134 8.44 10.03 13.85
CA GLU A 134 9.41 9.98 14.95
C GLU A 134 9.62 11.36 15.59
N ALA A 135 9.70 12.42 14.78
CA ALA A 135 9.81 13.80 15.27
C ALA A 135 8.61 14.24 16.12
N LEU A 136 7.46 13.58 15.98
CA LEU A 136 6.25 13.79 16.80
C LEU A 136 6.19 12.84 18.01
N GLY A 137 7.20 11.98 18.22
CA GLY A 137 7.23 11.04 19.32
C GLY A 137 6.48 9.72 19.05
N VAL A 138 6.34 9.32 17.78
CA VAL A 138 5.88 7.98 17.41
C VAL A 138 7.04 7.00 17.55
N GLU A 139 6.82 5.88 18.21
CA GLU A 139 7.78 4.78 18.26
C GLU A 139 7.62 3.89 17.01
N ILE A 140 8.72 3.63 16.30
CA ILE A 140 8.71 2.76 15.11
C ILE A 140 9.60 1.55 15.38
N PHE A 141 8.99 0.36 15.44
CA PHE A 141 9.70 -0.91 15.63
C PHE A 141 9.92 -1.58 14.27
N ALA A 142 11.04 -1.23 13.64
CA ALA A 142 11.48 -1.85 12.39
C ALA A 142 12.13 -3.23 12.65
N GLY A 143 11.92 -4.18 11.75
CA GLY A 143 12.35 -5.57 11.91
C GLY A 143 11.37 -6.44 12.70
N PHE A 144 10.26 -5.87 13.21
CA PHE A 144 9.28 -6.60 14.02
C PHE A 144 7.98 -6.81 13.23
N ALA A 145 7.74 -8.04 12.82
CA ALA A 145 6.49 -8.41 12.14
C ALA A 145 5.40 -8.70 13.18
N ALA A 146 4.25 -8.04 13.08
CA ALA A 146 3.05 -8.48 13.79
C ALA A 146 2.63 -9.85 13.23
N ALA A 147 2.60 -10.87 14.08
CA ALA A 147 2.37 -12.26 13.70
C ALA A 147 1.00 -12.78 14.14
N GLU A 148 0.41 -12.20 15.18
CA GLU A 148 -0.81 -12.65 15.81
C GLU A 148 -1.64 -11.45 16.27
N ALA A 149 -2.95 -11.48 16.03
CA ALA A 149 -3.88 -10.52 16.62
C ALA A 149 -4.31 -11.03 18.01
N LEU A 150 -4.24 -10.17 19.01
CA LEU A 150 -4.63 -10.47 20.39
C LEU A 150 -6.05 -9.99 20.64
N TYR A 151 -6.81 -10.81 21.39
CA TYR A 151 -8.22 -10.55 21.68
C TYR A 151 -8.47 -10.44 23.18
N ALA A 152 -9.38 -9.56 23.56
CA ALA A 152 -9.95 -9.52 24.89
C ALA A 152 -11.05 -10.59 25.04
N ASP A 153 -11.56 -10.80 26.26
CA ASP A 153 -12.58 -11.81 26.55
C ASP A 153 -13.92 -11.56 25.85
N ASP A 154 -14.23 -10.30 25.54
CA ASP A 154 -15.41 -9.90 24.77
C ASP A 154 -15.22 -10.09 23.25
N GLY A 155 -14.04 -10.55 22.82
CA GLY A 155 -13.69 -10.78 21.44
C GLY A 155 -13.20 -9.55 20.69
N SER A 156 -13.09 -8.38 21.32
CA SER A 156 -12.48 -7.20 20.72
C SER A 156 -10.96 -7.39 20.54
N VAL A 157 -10.38 -6.72 19.54
CA VAL A 157 -8.91 -6.68 19.36
C VAL A 157 -8.31 -5.79 20.45
N ARG A 158 -7.33 -6.32 21.19
CA ARG A 158 -6.59 -5.60 22.24
C ARG A 158 -5.14 -5.30 21.87
N GLY A 159 -4.72 -5.65 20.66
CA GLY A 159 -3.34 -5.46 20.20
C GLY A 159 -2.85 -6.57 19.28
N VAL A 160 -1.53 -6.68 19.18
CA VAL A 160 -0.87 -7.71 18.37
C VAL A 160 0.34 -8.29 19.10
N ALA A 161 0.73 -9.52 18.75
CA ALA A 161 2.00 -10.08 19.15
C ALA A 161 2.98 -10.14 17.96
N THR A 162 4.25 -9.87 18.23
CA THR A 162 5.32 -10.03 17.23
C THR A 162 5.69 -11.50 17.07
N GLY A 163 6.31 -11.85 15.95
CA GLY A 163 6.81 -13.19 15.71
C GLY A 163 8.01 -13.54 16.60
N ASN A 164 8.14 -14.82 16.93
CA ASN A 164 9.34 -15.32 17.62
C ASN A 164 10.55 -15.27 16.67
N LEU A 165 11.71 -14.92 17.20
CA LEU A 165 12.99 -14.96 16.48
C LEU A 165 13.75 -16.26 16.79
N GLY A 166 14.65 -16.68 15.89
CA GLY A 166 15.49 -17.85 16.09
C GLY A 166 14.75 -19.20 16.04
N ILE A 167 13.64 -19.27 15.32
CA ILE A 167 12.98 -20.53 14.96
C ILE A 167 13.61 -21.07 13.67
N GLY A 168 14.10 -22.31 13.70
CA GLY A 168 14.66 -22.99 12.55
C GLY A 168 13.62 -23.49 11.56
N ARG A 169 14.09 -23.98 10.40
CA ARG A 169 13.21 -24.59 9.38
C ARG A 169 12.48 -25.84 9.86
N ASP A 170 13.00 -26.48 10.88
CA ASP A 170 12.43 -27.63 11.59
C ASP A 170 11.34 -27.25 12.61
N GLY A 171 11.05 -25.94 12.74
CA GLY A 171 10.09 -25.41 13.71
C GLY A 171 10.58 -25.44 15.17
N GLN A 172 11.89 -25.65 15.40
CA GLN A 172 12.46 -25.70 16.76
C GLN A 172 13.21 -24.41 17.09
N PRO A 173 13.20 -23.97 18.37
CA PRO A 173 14.03 -22.89 18.84
C PRO A 173 15.52 -23.26 18.74
N HIS A 174 16.32 -22.36 18.15
CA HIS A 174 17.77 -22.48 18.03
C HIS A 174 18.50 -21.50 18.96
N ALA A 175 19.85 -21.54 18.92
CA ALA A 175 20.66 -20.54 19.61
C ALA A 175 20.28 -19.12 19.15
N GLY A 176 19.98 -18.23 20.09
CA GLY A 176 19.46 -16.89 19.79
C GLY A 176 17.93 -16.81 19.67
N PHE A 177 17.21 -17.86 20.08
CA PHE A 177 15.76 -17.80 20.20
C PHE A 177 15.35 -16.66 21.12
N GLN A 178 14.38 -15.86 20.66
CA GLN A 178 13.71 -14.83 21.43
C GLN A 178 12.20 -14.97 21.23
N LEU A 179 11.48 -15.00 22.34
CA LEU A 179 10.04 -14.99 22.32
C LEU A 179 9.55 -13.62 21.79
N GLY A 180 8.53 -13.63 20.97
CA GLY A 180 7.87 -12.39 20.53
C GLY A 180 7.26 -11.63 21.70
N MET A 181 7.03 -10.34 21.55
CA MET A 181 6.41 -9.48 22.57
C MET A 181 4.95 -9.17 22.19
N GLU A 182 4.15 -8.83 23.17
CA GLU A 182 2.77 -8.34 22.98
C GLU A 182 2.73 -6.81 23.04
N LEU A 183 2.08 -6.20 22.06
CA LEU A 183 1.83 -4.77 22.02
C LEU A 183 0.33 -4.56 22.19
N HIS A 184 -0.07 -4.14 23.36
CA HIS A 184 -1.46 -3.91 23.70
C HIS A 184 -1.84 -2.47 23.31
N GLY A 185 -3.03 -2.29 22.71
CA GLY A 185 -3.54 -0.98 22.30
C GLY A 185 -4.99 -0.83 22.68
N ARG A 186 -5.39 0.40 23.01
CA ARG A 186 -6.81 0.74 23.12
C ARG A 186 -7.50 0.60 21.77
N TYR A 187 -6.75 0.87 20.68
CA TYR A 187 -7.13 0.56 19.29
C TYR A 187 -5.94 0.07 18.49
N THR A 188 -6.21 -0.77 17.49
CA THR A 188 -5.20 -1.27 16.55
C THR A 188 -5.59 -0.95 15.12
N LEU A 189 -4.71 -0.26 14.38
CA LEU A 189 -4.91 0.07 12.96
C LEU A 189 -4.06 -0.84 12.08
N PHE A 190 -4.72 -1.63 11.23
CA PHE A 190 -4.07 -2.60 10.36
C PHE A 190 -3.81 -1.98 8.98
N ALA A 191 -2.54 -1.81 8.64
CA ALA A 191 -2.02 -1.18 7.43
C ALA A 191 -1.01 -2.08 6.70
N GLU A 192 -1.20 -3.40 6.72
CA GLU A 192 -0.27 -4.40 6.18
C GLU A 192 -0.13 -4.36 4.65
N GLY A 193 -0.94 -3.56 3.99
CA GLY A 193 -0.97 -3.43 2.55
C GLY A 193 -1.87 -4.47 1.87
N SER A 194 -1.60 -4.75 0.58
CA SER A 194 -2.42 -5.70 -0.16
C SER A 194 -2.30 -7.09 0.44
N ARG A 195 -3.42 -7.63 0.91
CA ARG A 195 -3.56 -9.00 1.40
C ARG A 195 -2.66 -9.31 2.61
N GLY A 196 -2.68 -8.46 3.63
CA GLY A 196 -2.03 -8.70 4.92
C GLY A 196 -2.55 -9.98 5.57
N HIS A 197 -1.69 -10.66 6.31
CA HIS A 197 -2.09 -11.94 6.89
C HIS A 197 -3.02 -11.79 8.11
N LEU A 198 -2.82 -10.75 8.93
CA LEU A 198 -3.72 -10.45 10.05
C LEU A 198 -5.04 -9.87 9.55
N GLY A 199 -5.00 -8.92 8.59
CA GLY A 199 -6.21 -8.37 8.01
C GLY A 199 -7.12 -9.43 7.41
N ARG A 200 -6.58 -10.46 6.74
CA ARG A 200 -7.37 -11.60 6.25
C ARG A 200 -8.05 -12.39 7.37
N GLN A 201 -7.34 -12.61 8.48
CA GLN A 201 -7.92 -13.30 9.65
C GLN A 201 -9.05 -12.47 10.26
N LEU A 202 -8.85 -11.14 10.38
CA LEU A 202 -9.85 -10.21 10.91
C LEU A 202 -11.08 -10.10 10.00
N ILE A 203 -10.87 -9.99 8.68
CA ILE A 203 -11.96 -9.99 7.70
C ILE A 203 -12.82 -11.27 7.86
N SER A 204 -12.19 -12.43 7.96
CA SER A 204 -12.88 -13.71 8.15
C SER A 204 -13.57 -13.80 9.52
N ARG A 205 -12.87 -13.44 10.61
CA ARG A 205 -13.39 -13.53 11.98
C ARG A 205 -14.62 -12.67 12.19
N TYR A 206 -14.58 -11.42 11.74
CA TYR A 206 -15.68 -10.46 11.90
C TYR A 206 -16.64 -10.41 10.71
N ARG A 207 -16.40 -11.27 9.69
CA ARG A 207 -17.22 -11.35 8.46
C ARG A 207 -17.37 -9.98 7.79
N LEU A 208 -16.25 -9.23 7.70
CA LEU A 208 -16.27 -7.84 7.22
C LEU A 208 -16.63 -7.73 5.72
N ASP A 209 -16.49 -8.80 4.96
CA ASP A 209 -16.79 -8.90 3.52
C ASP A 209 -18.13 -9.58 3.19
N ALA A 210 -18.96 -9.88 4.19
CA ALA A 210 -20.18 -10.70 4.01
C ALA A 210 -21.18 -10.17 2.98
N GLU A 211 -21.21 -8.84 2.76
CA GLU A 211 -22.13 -8.18 1.83
C GLU A 211 -21.37 -7.42 0.73
N ARG A 212 -20.18 -7.91 0.35
CA ARG A 212 -19.30 -7.27 -0.61
C ARG A 212 -18.98 -8.19 -1.79
N ASP A 213 -18.68 -7.58 -2.91
CA ASP A 213 -18.13 -8.33 -4.03
C ASP A 213 -16.79 -8.95 -3.62
N PRO A 214 -16.43 -10.13 -4.14
CA PRO A 214 -15.12 -10.73 -3.89
C PRO A 214 -13.99 -9.78 -4.26
N GLN A 215 -12.97 -9.68 -3.39
CA GLN A 215 -11.80 -8.86 -3.67
C GLN A 215 -11.03 -9.42 -4.88
N SER A 216 -10.63 -8.54 -5.77
CA SER A 216 -9.77 -8.85 -6.90
C SER A 216 -8.33 -8.47 -6.62
N TYR A 217 -7.41 -9.29 -7.10
CA TYR A 217 -5.98 -9.07 -6.96
C TYR A 217 -5.28 -9.03 -8.30
N ALA A 218 -4.20 -8.27 -8.37
CA ALA A 218 -3.26 -8.32 -9.47
C ALA A 218 -1.84 -8.43 -8.92
N ILE A 219 -0.90 -8.89 -9.75
CA ILE A 219 0.53 -8.83 -9.48
C ILE A 219 1.14 -7.71 -10.32
N GLY A 220 1.86 -6.80 -9.67
CA GLY A 220 2.68 -5.81 -10.34
C GLY A 220 4.15 -6.22 -10.24
N ILE A 221 4.78 -6.48 -11.40
CA ILE A 221 6.22 -6.72 -11.49
C ILE A 221 6.86 -5.42 -11.94
N LYS A 222 7.91 -4.99 -11.26
CA LYS A 222 8.52 -3.68 -11.46
C LYS A 222 10.03 -3.78 -11.50
N GLU A 223 10.65 -2.93 -12.31
CA GLU A 223 12.09 -2.73 -12.36
C GLU A 223 12.43 -1.23 -12.23
N LEU A 224 13.61 -0.95 -11.70
CA LEU A 224 14.23 0.37 -11.67
C LEU A 224 15.51 0.32 -12.49
N TRP A 225 15.67 1.27 -13.41
CA TRP A 225 16.80 1.37 -14.33
C TRP A 225 17.49 2.72 -14.20
N GLN A 226 18.79 2.74 -14.40
CA GLN A 226 19.57 3.93 -14.70
C GLN A 226 19.76 3.99 -16.21
N VAL A 227 19.34 5.07 -16.85
CA VAL A 227 19.45 5.23 -18.30
C VAL A 227 20.44 6.34 -18.66
N PRO A 228 21.04 6.29 -19.86
CA PRO A 228 21.89 7.38 -20.37
C PRO A 228 21.11 8.69 -20.46
N PRO A 229 21.80 9.86 -20.36
CA PRO A 229 21.14 11.17 -20.45
C PRO A 229 20.29 11.37 -21.71
N ALA A 230 20.65 10.74 -22.81
CA ALA A 230 19.90 10.84 -24.07
C ALA A 230 18.50 10.20 -24.02
N GLN A 231 18.28 9.21 -23.14
CA GLN A 231 16.99 8.58 -22.91
C GLN A 231 16.22 9.20 -21.73
N ALA A 232 16.87 10.01 -20.91
CA ALA A 232 16.24 10.59 -19.73
C ALA A 232 15.20 11.67 -20.12
N ARG A 233 13.96 11.52 -19.62
CA ARG A 233 12.86 12.46 -19.84
C ARG A 233 12.13 12.72 -18.51
N PRO A 234 12.76 13.39 -17.53
CA PRO A 234 12.21 13.55 -16.19
C PRO A 234 10.77 14.09 -16.21
N GLY A 235 9.88 13.38 -15.49
CA GLY A 235 8.45 13.71 -15.42
C GLY A 235 7.59 13.08 -16.53
N LEU A 236 8.15 12.36 -17.49
CA LEU A 236 7.36 11.60 -18.46
C LEU A 236 6.71 10.40 -17.78
N VAL A 237 5.41 10.27 -17.99
CA VAL A 237 4.55 9.15 -17.56
C VAL A 237 4.00 8.46 -18.79
N VAL A 238 4.24 7.16 -18.93
CA VAL A 238 3.70 6.33 -20.02
C VAL A 238 2.90 5.19 -19.41
N HIS A 239 1.65 5.05 -19.84
CA HIS A 239 0.82 3.88 -19.57
C HIS A 239 0.59 3.12 -20.87
N THR A 240 0.52 1.79 -20.78
CA THR A 240 0.29 0.94 -21.95
C THR A 240 -0.81 -0.09 -21.70
N ALA A 241 -1.57 -0.39 -22.72
CA ALA A 241 -2.54 -1.49 -22.75
C ALA A 241 -2.39 -2.32 -24.04
N GLY A 242 -2.96 -3.52 -24.06
CA GLY A 242 -2.86 -4.47 -25.18
C GLY A 242 -1.66 -5.40 -25.02
N TRP A 243 -0.91 -5.62 -26.10
CA TRP A 243 0.23 -6.56 -26.10
C TRP A 243 1.18 -6.32 -24.91
N PRO A 244 1.71 -7.36 -24.26
CA PRO A 244 1.71 -8.79 -24.64
C PRO A 244 0.51 -9.58 -24.14
N MET A 245 -0.41 -8.97 -23.41
CA MET A 245 -1.59 -9.66 -22.91
C MET A 245 -2.70 -9.69 -23.95
N ASP A 246 -3.57 -10.70 -23.83
CA ASP A 246 -4.79 -10.83 -24.58
C ASP A 246 -5.92 -9.94 -24.04
N ASP A 247 -7.07 -9.93 -24.68
CA ASP A 247 -8.26 -9.19 -24.31
C ASP A 247 -9.01 -9.77 -23.10
N GLN A 248 -8.65 -10.99 -22.66
CA GLN A 248 -9.25 -11.66 -21.51
C GLN A 248 -8.47 -11.43 -20.22
N THR A 249 -7.23 -10.95 -20.32
CA THR A 249 -6.33 -10.74 -19.18
C THR A 249 -6.28 -9.28 -18.79
N TYR A 250 -6.85 -8.94 -17.62
CA TYR A 250 -6.76 -7.59 -17.07
C TYR A 250 -5.31 -7.22 -16.77
N GLY A 251 -4.90 -6.01 -17.17
CA GLY A 251 -3.61 -5.49 -16.83
C GLY A 251 -3.12 -4.39 -17.77
N GLY A 252 -1.84 -4.07 -17.69
CA GLY A 252 -1.19 -3.06 -18.50
C GLY A 252 0.18 -2.70 -17.98
N GLY A 253 0.96 -2.00 -18.79
CA GLY A 253 2.30 -1.55 -18.45
C GLY A 253 2.31 -0.08 -18.01
N PHE A 254 3.35 0.25 -17.27
CA PHE A 254 3.67 1.64 -16.92
C PHE A 254 5.18 1.87 -17.03
N LEU A 255 5.57 3.09 -17.39
CA LEU A 255 6.95 3.54 -17.44
C LEU A 255 7.00 5.01 -17.02
N TYR A 256 7.82 5.30 -15.99
CA TYR A 256 7.93 6.64 -15.43
C TYR A 256 9.39 7.08 -15.36
N HIS A 257 9.69 8.28 -15.85
CA HIS A 257 11.01 8.88 -15.77
C HIS A 257 11.11 9.73 -14.50
N LEU A 258 11.97 9.31 -13.59
CA LEU A 258 12.33 10.03 -12.38
C LEU A 258 13.47 11.03 -12.67
N GLU A 259 13.77 11.84 -11.68
CA GLU A 259 14.99 12.67 -11.70
C GLU A 259 16.28 11.80 -11.70
N GLY A 260 17.42 12.39 -12.09
CA GLY A 260 18.70 11.70 -12.06
C GLY A 260 18.89 10.60 -13.10
N GLY A 261 18.08 10.60 -14.18
CA GLY A 261 18.17 9.59 -15.25
C GLY A 261 17.67 8.21 -14.82
N GLN A 262 16.85 8.13 -13.79
CA GLN A 262 16.20 6.89 -13.40
C GLN A 262 14.88 6.68 -14.13
N VAL A 263 14.62 5.43 -14.50
CA VAL A 263 13.35 5.01 -15.10
C VAL A 263 12.81 3.83 -14.31
N THR A 264 11.58 3.95 -13.84
CA THR A 264 10.86 2.81 -13.30
C THR A 264 9.84 2.33 -14.31
N LEU A 265 9.74 1.03 -14.46
CA LEU A 265 8.77 0.43 -15.36
C LEU A 265 8.22 -0.86 -14.76
N GLY A 266 7.03 -1.24 -15.18
CA GLY A 266 6.40 -2.46 -14.70
C GLY A 266 5.21 -2.89 -15.53
N LEU A 267 4.83 -4.14 -15.31
CA LEU A 267 3.63 -4.75 -15.86
C LEU A 267 2.74 -5.23 -14.71
N VAL A 268 1.48 -4.88 -14.79
CA VAL A 268 0.44 -5.35 -13.87
C VAL A 268 -0.38 -6.42 -14.60
N VAL A 269 -0.57 -7.57 -13.95
CA VAL A 269 -1.39 -8.68 -14.48
C VAL A 269 -2.42 -9.06 -13.42
N GLY A 270 -3.69 -9.06 -13.79
CA GLY A 270 -4.79 -9.55 -12.94
C GLY A 270 -4.59 -11.03 -12.62
N LEU A 271 -4.74 -11.43 -11.36
CA LEU A 271 -4.54 -12.82 -10.93
C LEU A 271 -5.76 -13.73 -11.20
N ASP A 272 -6.75 -13.22 -11.89
CA ASP A 272 -7.92 -13.93 -12.38
C ASP A 272 -7.80 -14.34 -13.87
N TYR A 273 -6.57 -14.34 -14.44
CA TYR A 273 -6.30 -14.82 -15.79
C TYR A 273 -6.63 -16.32 -15.92
N GLN A 274 -7.13 -16.71 -17.10
CA GLN A 274 -7.63 -18.07 -17.35
C GLN A 274 -6.58 -19.00 -17.98
N ASN A 275 -5.57 -18.42 -18.65
CA ASN A 275 -4.52 -19.21 -19.30
C ASN A 275 -3.50 -19.71 -18.25
N PRO A 276 -3.47 -21.03 -17.92
CA PRO A 276 -2.56 -21.55 -16.90
C PRO A 276 -1.08 -21.48 -17.30
N TRP A 277 -0.78 -21.26 -18.58
CA TRP A 277 0.57 -21.10 -19.11
C TRP A 277 1.07 -19.66 -19.07
N LEU A 278 0.22 -18.70 -18.75
CA LEU A 278 0.61 -17.30 -18.63
C LEU A 278 1.53 -17.14 -17.42
N SER A 279 2.73 -16.64 -17.66
CA SER A 279 3.68 -16.25 -16.63
C SER A 279 3.78 -14.72 -16.57
N PRO A 280 3.30 -14.06 -15.54
CA PRO A 280 3.42 -12.60 -15.42
C PRO A 280 4.85 -12.08 -15.54
N PHE A 281 5.83 -12.86 -15.10
CA PHE A 281 7.25 -12.54 -15.26
C PHE A 281 7.68 -12.55 -16.74
N GLU A 282 7.34 -13.59 -17.49
CA GLU A 282 7.67 -13.70 -18.92
C GLU A 282 6.95 -12.62 -19.72
N GLU A 283 5.70 -12.32 -19.41
CA GLU A 283 4.96 -11.23 -20.07
C GLU A 283 5.64 -9.86 -19.81
N MET A 284 6.18 -9.63 -18.62
CA MET A 284 6.99 -8.43 -18.34
C MET A 284 8.27 -8.40 -19.19
N GLN A 285 8.95 -9.55 -19.39
CA GLN A 285 10.15 -9.62 -20.23
C GLN A 285 9.79 -9.34 -21.70
N ARG A 286 8.73 -9.95 -22.22
CA ARG A 286 8.20 -9.69 -23.58
C ARG A 286 7.86 -8.21 -23.74
N TRP A 287 7.09 -7.63 -22.83
CA TRP A 287 6.71 -6.22 -22.86
C TRP A 287 7.92 -5.28 -22.96
N LYS A 288 9.00 -5.55 -22.24
CA LYS A 288 10.23 -4.75 -22.30
C LYS A 288 10.91 -4.78 -23.65
N THR A 289 10.75 -5.86 -24.42
CA THR A 289 11.37 -5.99 -25.77
C THR A 289 10.61 -5.21 -26.83
N HIS A 290 9.38 -4.75 -26.54
CA HIS A 290 8.60 -3.95 -27.48
C HIS A 290 9.34 -2.67 -27.86
N PRO A 291 9.43 -2.29 -29.18
CA PRO A 291 10.21 -1.14 -29.63
C PRO A 291 9.91 0.16 -28.88
N ALA A 292 8.63 0.46 -28.63
CA ALA A 292 8.20 1.66 -27.91
C ALA A 292 8.66 1.71 -26.43
N ILE A 293 8.94 0.55 -25.82
CA ILE A 293 9.40 0.46 -24.43
C ILE A 293 10.93 0.38 -24.38
N ARG A 294 11.50 -0.48 -25.25
CA ARG A 294 12.94 -0.70 -25.31
C ARG A 294 13.73 0.59 -25.54
N ALA A 295 13.22 1.49 -26.39
CA ALA A 295 13.86 2.78 -26.68
C ALA A 295 14.14 3.63 -25.43
N HIS A 296 13.34 3.50 -24.37
CA HIS A 296 13.58 4.20 -23.09
C HIS A 296 14.69 3.56 -22.25
N LEU A 297 15.08 2.32 -22.54
CA LEU A 297 16.00 1.52 -21.72
C LEU A 297 17.35 1.28 -22.39
N GLU A 298 17.49 1.61 -23.67
CA GLU A 298 18.72 1.34 -24.45
C GLU A 298 19.95 1.97 -23.80
N GLY A 299 21.02 1.16 -23.65
CA GLY A 299 22.23 1.58 -22.95
C GLY A 299 22.10 1.72 -21.44
N GLY A 300 20.90 1.44 -20.89
CA GLY A 300 20.62 1.51 -19.46
C GLY A 300 21.09 0.28 -18.68
N LYS A 301 21.16 0.44 -17.36
CA LYS A 301 21.47 -0.63 -16.39
C LYS A 301 20.33 -0.78 -15.40
N ARG A 302 19.85 -2.02 -15.23
CA ARG A 302 18.87 -2.33 -14.18
C ARG A 302 19.50 -2.22 -12.78
N LEU A 303 18.91 -1.41 -11.91
CA LEU A 303 19.34 -1.19 -10.54
C LEU A 303 18.68 -2.13 -9.56
N GLY A 304 17.40 -2.45 -9.79
CA GLY A 304 16.63 -3.32 -8.90
C GLY A 304 15.36 -3.82 -9.56
N TYR A 305 14.73 -4.80 -8.93
CA TYR A 305 13.47 -5.37 -9.36
C TYR A 305 12.68 -5.88 -8.16
N GLY A 306 11.38 -6.05 -8.34
CA GLY A 306 10.50 -6.63 -7.33
C GLY A 306 9.11 -6.86 -7.87
N ALA A 307 8.32 -7.61 -7.11
CA ALA A 307 6.91 -7.84 -7.41
C ALA A 307 6.07 -7.61 -6.17
N ARG A 308 4.85 -7.14 -6.37
CA ARG A 308 3.90 -6.87 -5.28
C ARG A 308 2.50 -7.22 -5.74
N ALA A 309 1.76 -7.92 -4.88
CA ALA A 309 0.31 -8.01 -5.03
C ALA A 309 -0.34 -6.65 -4.78
N ILE A 310 -1.39 -6.34 -5.52
CA ILE A 310 -2.21 -5.15 -5.36
C ILE A 310 -3.69 -5.55 -5.30
N THR A 311 -4.48 -4.83 -4.52
CA THR A 311 -5.94 -4.95 -4.53
C THR A 311 -6.50 -4.16 -5.71
N ALA A 312 -7.43 -4.74 -6.44
CA ALA A 312 -7.98 -4.14 -7.66
C ALA A 312 -9.53 -4.17 -7.71
N GLY A 313 -10.20 -4.60 -6.63
CA GLY A 313 -11.66 -4.72 -6.59
C GLY A 313 -12.39 -3.37 -6.43
N GLY A 314 -11.71 -2.35 -5.91
CA GLY A 314 -12.28 -1.02 -5.72
C GLY A 314 -13.41 -0.98 -4.69
N LEU A 315 -14.32 0.02 -4.81
CA LEU A 315 -15.34 0.31 -3.81
C LEU A 315 -16.27 -0.87 -3.50
N LEU A 316 -16.67 -1.64 -4.52
CA LEU A 316 -17.64 -2.73 -4.35
C LEU A 316 -17.07 -3.92 -3.55
N SER A 317 -15.75 -4.06 -3.53
CA SER A 317 -15.05 -5.11 -2.76
C SER A 317 -14.47 -4.60 -1.44
N LEU A 318 -14.77 -3.35 -1.06
CA LEU A 318 -14.27 -2.76 0.18
C LEU A 318 -14.98 -3.42 1.38
N PRO A 319 -14.28 -4.07 2.32
CA PRO A 319 -14.90 -4.67 3.50
C PRO A 319 -15.45 -3.58 4.43
N LYS A 320 -16.20 -3.97 5.45
CA LYS A 320 -16.47 -3.10 6.61
C LYS A 320 -15.11 -2.68 7.19
N LEU A 321 -14.90 -1.37 7.34
CA LEU A 321 -13.59 -0.81 7.68
C LEU A 321 -13.21 -0.97 9.14
N VAL A 322 -14.20 -1.23 10.02
CA VAL A 322 -14.03 -1.26 11.48
C VAL A 322 -14.60 -2.52 12.08
N PHE A 323 -14.03 -2.89 13.21
CA PHE A 323 -14.46 -3.98 14.09
C PHE A 323 -14.09 -3.61 15.53
N PRO A 324 -14.60 -4.31 16.56
CA PRO A 324 -14.28 -3.99 17.94
C PRO A 324 -12.76 -3.98 18.19
N GLY A 325 -12.26 -2.84 18.67
CA GLY A 325 -10.84 -2.61 18.99
C GLY A 325 -9.94 -2.29 17.80
N GLY A 326 -10.47 -2.14 16.55
CA GLY A 326 -9.59 -1.86 15.44
C GLY A 326 -10.23 -1.43 14.14
N ALA A 327 -9.36 -1.13 13.16
CA ALA A 327 -9.75 -0.74 11.81
C ALA A 327 -8.75 -1.21 10.74
N LEU A 328 -9.26 -1.44 9.52
CA LEU A 328 -8.47 -1.66 8.31
C LEU A 328 -8.24 -0.32 7.59
N ILE A 329 -7.01 -0.05 7.19
CA ILE A 329 -6.64 1.19 6.47
C ILE A 329 -5.78 0.90 5.24
N GLY A 330 -5.80 1.81 4.27
CA GLY A 330 -5.00 1.70 3.05
C GLY A 330 -5.36 0.51 2.18
N CYS A 331 -4.36 -0.09 1.55
CA CYS A 331 -4.55 -1.26 0.69
C CYS A 331 -4.96 -2.52 1.44
N GLU A 332 -4.83 -2.57 2.76
CA GLU A 332 -5.42 -3.62 3.59
C GLU A 332 -6.95 -3.64 3.47
N ALA A 333 -7.55 -2.46 3.53
CA ALA A 333 -8.97 -2.27 3.25
C ALA A 333 -9.31 -2.34 1.74
N GLY A 334 -8.33 -2.17 0.84
CA GLY A 334 -8.57 -2.17 -0.60
C GLY A 334 -8.80 -0.78 -1.21
N THR A 335 -8.27 0.28 -0.63
CA THR A 335 -8.52 1.67 -1.07
C THR A 335 -7.80 2.10 -2.35
N LEU A 336 -7.00 1.22 -2.98
CA LEU A 336 -6.34 1.52 -4.25
C LEU A 336 -7.37 1.82 -5.34
N ASN A 337 -7.19 2.93 -6.06
CA ASN A 337 -7.99 3.23 -7.25
C ASN A 337 -7.31 2.66 -8.51
N ALA A 338 -7.78 1.49 -8.95
CA ALA A 338 -7.22 0.78 -10.10
C ALA A 338 -7.38 1.58 -11.40
N ALA A 339 -8.49 2.32 -11.57
CA ALA A 339 -8.72 3.15 -12.75
C ALA A 339 -7.74 4.32 -12.87
N ARG A 340 -7.27 4.85 -11.74
CA ARG A 340 -6.24 5.90 -11.69
C ARG A 340 -4.81 5.36 -11.68
N ILE A 341 -4.64 4.05 -11.51
CA ILE A 341 -3.33 3.41 -11.30
C ILE A 341 -2.60 4.05 -10.11
N LYS A 342 -3.33 4.48 -9.10
CA LYS A 342 -2.82 5.20 -7.92
C LYS A 342 -3.45 4.68 -6.63
N GLY A 343 -2.62 4.53 -5.60
CA GLY A 343 -3.07 4.07 -4.29
C GLY A 343 -2.48 4.85 -3.12
N SER A 344 -1.34 5.54 -3.30
CA SER A 344 -0.63 6.17 -2.18
C SER A 344 -1.44 7.30 -1.53
N HIS A 345 -2.09 8.16 -2.34
CA HIS A 345 -2.96 9.23 -1.83
C HIS A 345 -4.19 8.67 -1.10
N ALA A 346 -4.78 7.59 -1.65
CA ALA A 346 -5.91 6.92 -1.02
C ALA A 346 -5.52 6.25 0.31
N ALA A 347 -4.34 5.64 0.36
CA ALA A 347 -3.79 5.04 1.57
C ALA A 347 -3.56 6.10 2.67
N ILE A 348 -2.93 7.23 2.33
CA ILE A 348 -2.73 8.35 3.26
C ILE A 348 -4.09 8.86 3.75
N LYS A 349 -5.06 9.11 2.86
CA LYS A 349 -6.38 9.63 3.25
C LYS A 349 -7.12 8.69 4.19
N SER A 350 -7.11 7.39 3.92
CA SER A 350 -7.75 6.41 4.82
C SER A 350 -7.10 6.39 6.21
N GLY A 351 -5.77 6.53 6.26
CA GLY A 351 -5.03 6.65 7.52
C GLY A 351 -5.41 7.89 8.32
N LEU A 352 -5.54 9.06 7.65
CA LEU A 352 -6.01 10.29 8.31
C LEU A 352 -7.40 10.10 8.95
N LEU A 353 -8.34 9.57 8.18
CA LEU A 353 -9.73 9.41 8.65
C LEU A 353 -9.84 8.45 9.83
N ALA A 354 -9.10 7.34 9.80
CA ALA A 354 -9.06 6.39 10.91
C ALA A 354 -8.41 7.00 12.16
N ALA A 355 -7.34 7.78 11.98
CA ALA A 355 -6.66 8.48 13.07
C ALA A 355 -7.56 9.53 13.73
N GLU A 356 -8.35 10.29 12.95
CA GLU A 356 -9.31 11.27 13.45
C GLU A 356 -10.39 10.59 14.30
N ALA A 357 -10.91 9.43 13.84
CA ALA A 357 -11.87 8.65 14.61
C ALA A 357 -11.27 8.08 15.90
N ALA A 358 -10.03 7.57 15.84
CA ALA A 358 -9.33 7.03 17.01
C ALA A 358 -9.01 8.15 18.03
N ALA A 359 -8.52 9.30 17.58
CA ALA A 359 -8.26 10.43 18.47
C ALA A 359 -9.53 10.92 19.20
N ALA A 360 -10.66 11.02 18.49
CA ALA A 360 -11.94 11.38 19.08
C ALA A 360 -12.42 10.33 20.12
N ALA A 361 -12.22 9.04 19.83
CA ALA A 361 -12.56 7.96 20.75
C ALA A 361 -11.69 8.00 22.02
N LEU A 362 -10.37 8.22 21.86
CA LEU A 362 -9.43 8.38 22.99
C LEU A 362 -9.80 9.57 23.87
N ALA A 363 -10.11 10.72 23.26
CA ALA A 363 -10.55 11.93 23.98
C ALA A 363 -11.85 11.71 24.77
N ALA A 364 -12.74 10.85 24.27
CA ALA A 364 -13.97 10.45 24.96
C ALA A 364 -13.75 9.33 26.01
N GLY A 365 -12.52 8.92 26.27
CA GLY A 365 -12.19 7.84 27.20
C GLY A 365 -12.57 6.43 26.71
N ARG A 366 -12.93 6.26 25.45
CA ARG A 366 -13.36 4.98 24.86
C ARG A 366 -12.16 4.07 24.55
N SER A 367 -12.41 2.76 24.56
CA SER A 367 -11.41 1.73 24.28
C SER A 367 -12.08 0.45 23.81
N GLY A 368 -11.51 -0.25 22.83
CA GLY A 368 -11.92 -1.59 22.43
C GLY A 368 -13.22 -1.68 21.63
N ASP A 369 -13.96 -0.60 21.47
CA ASP A 369 -15.20 -0.55 20.69
C ASP A 369 -14.94 -0.26 19.19
N GLU A 370 -16.00 -0.18 18.39
CA GLU A 370 -15.90 0.17 16.97
C GLU A 370 -15.69 1.67 16.78
N LEU A 371 -14.77 2.04 15.91
CA LEU A 371 -14.50 3.42 15.50
C LEU A 371 -15.54 3.88 14.44
N ALA A 372 -16.83 3.93 14.80
CA ALA A 372 -17.93 4.17 13.87
C ALA A 372 -17.81 5.48 13.08
N ALA A 373 -17.17 6.49 13.63
CA ALA A 373 -16.88 7.77 12.94
C ALA A 373 -15.97 7.59 11.71
N TYR A 374 -15.15 6.53 11.64
CA TYR A 374 -14.27 6.31 10.48
C TYR A 374 -15.04 5.98 9.19
N PRO A 375 -15.91 4.96 9.14
CA PRO A 375 -16.69 4.69 7.93
C PRO A 375 -17.63 5.84 7.54
N GLU A 376 -18.15 6.61 8.50
CA GLU A 376 -18.95 7.80 8.24
C GLU A 376 -18.13 8.89 7.55
N ALA A 377 -16.96 9.21 8.11
CA ALA A 377 -16.03 10.18 7.52
C ALA A 377 -15.49 9.72 6.16
N PHE A 378 -15.24 8.40 5.98
CA PHE A 378 -14.87 7.83 4.69
C PHE A 378 -15.97 8.07 3.66
N GLY A 379 -17.24 7.77 3.96
CA GLY A 379 -18.40 8.00 3.08
C GLY A 379 -18.57 9.46 2.66
N ALA A 380 -18.26 10.40 3.56
CA ALA A 380 -18.32 11.85 3.27
C ALA A 380 -17.10 12.37 2.49
N SER A 381 -16.00 11.61 2.41
CA SER A 381 -14.71 12.05 1.89
C SER A 381 -14.66 12.13 0.36
N TRP A 382 -13.65 12.85 -0.15
CA TRP A 382 -13.33 12.82 -1.58
C TRP A 382 -12.82 11.44 -2.03
N LEU A 383 -12.23 10.65 -1.13
CA LEU A 383 -11.75 9.30 -1.43
C LEU A 383 -12.92 8.38 -1.81
N TYR A 384 -14.02 8.42 -1.05
CA TYR A 384 -15.23 7.68 -1.40
C TYR A 384 -15.77 8.12 -2.76
N ARG A 385 -15.88 9.43 -3.01
CA ARG A 385 -16.37 9.94 -4.30
C ARG A 385 -15.50 9.50 -5.47
N GLU A 386 -14.19 9.49 -5.30
CA GLU A 386 -13.23 9.04 -6.30
C GLU A 386 -13.40 7.53 -6.61
N LEU A 387 -13.46 6.70 -5.58
CA LEU A 387 -13.67 5.26 -5.73
C LEU A 387 -15.08 4.96 -6.30
N HIS A 388 -16.10 5.73 -5.92
CA HIS A 388 -17.44 5.58 -6.44
C HIS A 388 -17.53 5.92 -7.94
N ALA A 389 -16.84 6.96 -8.39
CA ALA A 389 -16.78 7.32 -9.81
C ALA A 389 -16.17 6.21 -10.67
N SER A 390 -15.22 5.46 -10.14
CA SER A 390 -14.52 4.37 -10.85
C SER A 390 -15.03 2.96 -10.51
N ARG A 391 -16.13 2.82 -9.76
CA ARG A 391 -16.59 1.52 -9.21
C ARG A 391 -16.86 0.43 -10.25
N ASN A 392 -17.22 0.80 -11.47
CA ASN A 392 -17.52 -0.14 -12.55
C ASN A 392 -16.34 -0.33 -13.53
N PHE A 393 -15.19 0.28 -13.28
CA PHE A 393 -14.06 0.27 -14.22
C PHE A 393 -13.61 -1.14 -14.60
N LYS A 394 -13.45 -2.02 -13.61
CA LYS A 394 -12.97 -3.39 -13.86
C LYS A 394 -13.96 -4.23 -14.66
N GLN A 395 -15.25 -4.05 -14.44
CA GLN A 395 -16.30 -4.78 -15.16
C GLN A 395 -16.32 -4.42 -16.67
N TRP A 396 -16.01 -3.17 -17.00
CA TRP A 396 -15.90 -2.72 -18.38
C TRP A 396 -14.66 -3.31 -19.09
N PHE A 397 -13.57 -3.46 -18.37
CA PHE A 397 -12.33 -4.00 -18.94
C PHE A 397 -12.47 -5.45 -19.45
N LYS A 398 -13.41 -6.22 -18.89
CA LYS A 398 -13.67 -7.61 -19.29
C LYS A 398 -14.66 -7.74 -20.49
N LYS A 399 -15.15 -6.64 -21.00
CA LYS A 399 -16.12 -6.64 -22.10
C LYS A 399 -15.51 -6.24 -23.44
N GLY A 400 -14.21 -6.05 -23.53
CA GLY A 400 -13.47 -5.70 -24.75
C GLY A 400 -13.42 -4.21 -24.99
#